data_86d7938262e52a400ba365c1ad6644e7
#
_entry.id   86d7938262e52a400ba365c1ad6644e7
#
_cell.length_a   1.000
_cell.length_b   1.000
_cell.length_c   1.000
_cell.angle_alpha   90.00
_cell.angle_beta   90.00
_cell.angle_gamma   90.00
#
_symmetry.space_group_name_H-M   'P 1'
#
loop_
_entity.id
_entity.type
_entity.pdbx_description
1 polymer ?
#
loop_
_entity_poly.entity_id
_entity_poly.type
_entity_poly.pdbx_seq_one_letter_code
_entity_poly.pdbx_strand_id
1 'polypeptide(L)' 'DGAKAGSKELEDIELFFTRARFDRPQTPLLKAELDRLGLFKKYEDRFLDLFRDMS' A
#
# COMPACT_ATOMS: atom_id res chain seq x y z
N ASP A 1 -5.17 20.63 -10.94
CA ASP A 1 -6.12 19.78 -10.39
C ASP A 1 -5.67 18.86 -9.29
N GLY A 2 -6.42 18.88 -8.21
CA GLY A 2 -6.06 18.09 -7.05
C GLY A 2 -6.04 16.61 -7.32
N ALA A 3 -6.80 16.17 -8.29
CA ALA A 3 -6.87 14.75 -8.60
C ALA A 3 -5.53 14.21 -9.06
N LYS A 4 -4.73 15.04 -9.67
CA LYS A 4 -3.45 14.58 -10.20
C LYS A 4 -2.45 14.28 -9.10
N ALA A 5 -2.47 15.06 -8.04
CA ALA A 5 -1.57 14.81 -6.92
C ALA A 5 -1.86 13.46 -6.31
N GLY A 6 -3.14 13.14 -6.16
CA GLY A 6 -3.50 11.85 -5.61
C GLY A 6 -3.10 10.70 -6.51
N SER A 7 -3.09 10.95 -7.83
CA SER A 7 -2.75 9.93 -8.79
C SER A 7 -1.34 9.41 -8.57
N LYS A 8 -0.40 10.33 -8.34
CA LYS A 8 0.99 9.93 -8.16
C LYS A 8 1.16 9.13 -6.87
N GLU A 9 0.48 9.56 -5.82
CA GLU A 9 0.55 8.83 -4.56
C GLU A 9 -0.01 7.43 -4.71
N LEU A 10 -1.08 7.30 -5.47
CA LEU A 10 -1.67 5.99 -5.70
C LEU A 10 -0.73 5.08 -6.46
N GLU A 11 0.00 5.63 -7.43
CA GLU A 11 0.98 4.84 -8.17
C GLU A 11 2.09 4.36 -7.24
N ASP A 12 2.56 5.23 -6.36
CA ASP A 12 3.59 4.84 -5.42
C ASP A 12 3.10 3.72 -4.51
N ILE A 13 1.86 3.81 -4.06
CA ILE A 13 1.28 2.79 -3.21
C ILE A 13 1.19 1.46 -3.96
N GLU A 14 0.79 1.50 -5.23
CA GLU A 14 0.71 0.28 -6.02
C GLU A 14 2.07 -0.40 -6.12
N LEU A 15 3.09 0.38 -6.38
CA LEU A 15 4.44 -0.16 -6.45
C LEU A 15 4.87 -0.73 -5.09
N PHE A 16 4.49 -0.06 -4.03
CA PHE A 16 4.81 -0.52 -2.69
C PHE A 16 4.16 -1.87 -2.42
N PHE A 17 2.91 -2.03 -2.83
CA PHE A 17 2.23 -3.30 -2.69
C PHE A 17 2.97 -4.41 -3.44
N THR A 18 3.40 -4.11 -4.65
CA THR A 18 4.13 -5.08 -5.44
C THR A 18 5.41 -5.51 -4.73
N ARG A 19 6.13 -4.55 -4.19
CA ARG A 19 7.36 -4.86 -3.47
C ARG A 19 7.10 -5.68 -2.22
N ALA A 20 6.04 -5.32 -1.49
CA ALA A 20 5.73 -6.01 -0.24
C ALA A 20 5.37 -7.47 -0.48
N ARG A 21 4.86 -7.78 -1.65
CA ARG A 21 4.52 -9.17 -1.97
C ARG A 21 5.76 -10.04 -2.07
N PHE A 22 6.87 -9.46 -2.52
CA PHE A 22 8.10 -10.21 -2.70
C PHE A 22 9.08 -10.01 -1.55
N ASP A 23 8.87 -8.96 -0.76
CA ASP A 23 9.81 -8.60 0.29
C ASP A 23 9.02 -8.37 1.58
N ARG A 24 9.00 -9.37 2.46
CA ARG A 24 8.23 -9.30 3.69
C ARG A 24 8.57 -8.09 4.56
N PRO A 25 9.85 -7.73 4.72
CA PRO A 25 10.19 -6.56 5.55
C PRO A 25 9.55 -5.27 5.08
N GLN A 26 9.08 -5.23 3.83
CA GLN A 26 8.41 -4.04 3.32
C GLN A 26 6.99 -3.88 3.83
N THR A 27 6.38 -4.98 4.29
CA THR A 27 4.99 -4.95 4.70
C THR A 27 4.70 -3.93 5.81
N PRO A 28 5.45 -3.92 6.93
CA PRO A 28 5.19 -2.92 7.96
C PRO A 28 5.46 -1.50 7.47
N LEU A 29 6.41 -1.35 6.57
CA LEU A 29 6.69 -0.03 6.00
C LEU A 29 5.53 0.44 5.15
N LEU A 30 4.92 -0.48 4.41
CA LEU A 30 3.74 -0.17 3.60
C LEU A 30 2.60 0.30 4.50
N LYS A 31 2.37 -0.42 5.59
CA LYS A 31 1.30 -0.03 6.51
C LYS A 31 1.53 1.35 7.07
N ALA A 32 2.77 1.65 7.47
CA ALA A 32 3.09 2.95 8.01
C ALA A 32 2.83 4.04 6.99
N GLU A 33 3.14 3.77 5.75
CA GLU A 33 2.93 4.75 4.69
C GLU A 33 1.44 4.98 4.46
N LEU A 34 0.66 3.92 4.44
CA LEU A 34 -0.79 4.03 4.27
C LEU A 34 -1.40 4.83 5.42
N ASP A 35 -0.93 4.60 6.64
CA ASP A 35 -1.41 5.35 7.80
C ASP A 35 -1.06 6.82 7.67
N ARG A 36 0.17 7.09 7.27
CA ARG A 36 0.63 8.47 7.15
C ARG A 36 -0.19 9.26 6.14
N LEU A 37 -0.54 8.61 5.04
CA LEU A 37 -1.31 9.25 3.98
C LEU A 37 -2.81 9.20 4.25
N GLY A 38 -3.23 8.49 5.27
CA GLY A 38 -4.65 8.34 5.56
C GLY A 38 -5.36 7.46 4.54
N LEU A 39 -4.63 6.57 3.90
CA LEU A 39 -5.18 5.71 2.87
C LEU A 39 -5.37 4.26 3.32
N PHE A 40 -5.04 3.97 4.55
CA PHE A 40 -5.10 2.58 5.01
C PHE A 40 -6.49 1.98 4.83
N LYS A 41 -7.52 2.71 5.22
CA LYS A 41 -8.88 2.20 5.09
C LYS A 41 -9.23 1.87 3.66
N LYS A 42 -8.77 2.70 2.74
CA LYS A 42 -9.05 2.50 1.33
C LYS A 42 -8.36 1.25 0.81
N TYR A 43 -7.17 0.95 1.31
CA TYR A 43 -6.39 -0.17 0.83
C TYR A 43 -6.37 -1.33 1.80
N GLU A 44 -7.22 -1.29 2.80
CA GLU A 44 -7.20 -2.32 3.83
C GLU A 44 -7.38 -3.72 3.24
N ASP A 45 -8.34 -3.89 2.35
CA ASP A 45 -8.59 -5.19 1.75
C ASP A 45 -7.37 -5.69 1.00
N ARG A 46 -6.74 -4.81 0.25
CA ARG A 46 -5.56 -5.19 -0.52
C ARG A 46 -4.39 -5.50 0.41
N PHE A 47 -4.28 -4.76 1.49
CA PHE A 47 -3.21 -4.99 2.45
C PHE A 47 -3.37 -6.37 3.09
N LEU A 48 -4.59 -6.71 3.49
CA LEU A 48 -4.84 -8.02 4.08
C LEU A 48 -4.63 -9.13 3.08
N ASP A 49 -4.86 -8.87 1.81
CA ASP A 49 -4.67 -9.85 0.76
C ASP A 49 -3.22 -10.30 0.67
N LEU A 50 -2.29 -9.43 1.06
CA LEU A 50 -0.88 -9.81 1.09
C LEU A 50 -0.64 -11.00 2.02
N PHE A 51 -1.32 -11.00 3.14
CA PHE A 51 -1.15 -12.07 4.12
C PHE A 51 -1.84 -13.34 3.69
N ARG A 52 -2.91 -13.21 2.93
CA ARG A 52 -3.60 -14.38 2.43
C ARG A 52 -2.71 -15.16 1.48
N ASP A 53 -1.95 -14.46 0.67
CA ASP A 53 -1.02 -15.08 -0.26
C ASP A 53 0.08 -15.82 0.48
N MET A 54 0.42 -15.34 1.65
CA MET A 54 1.52 -15.91 2.43
C MET A 54 1.11 -17.14 3.20
N SER A 55 -0.19 -17.34 3.38
CA SER A 55 -0.65 -18.52 4.07
C SER A 55 -0.49 -19.73 3.19
#